data_ea936a3fbfbd5c96d3f1e1389c9f2cf4
#
_entry.id   ea936a3fbfbd5c96d3f1e1389c9f2cf4
#
_cell.length_a   1.000
_cell.length_b   1.000
_cell.length_c   1.000
_cell.angle_alpha   90.00
_cell.angle_beta   90.00
_cell.angle_gamma   90.00
#
_symmetry.space_group_name_H-M   'P 1'
#
loop_
_entity.id
_entity.type
_entity.pdbx_description
1 polymer ?
#
loop_
_entity_poly.entity_id
_entity_poly.type
_entity_poly.pdbx_seq_one_letter_code
_entity_poly.pdbx_strand_id
1 'polypeptide(L)'
;MLSKMFPKAGHTVPEIRLDGFEGEWVEKCIGELADIVRGASPRPIQDPKWFDSNSEIGWLRISDVTSQNGRIHSLEQKISKVGQEKTRVLTEPHLLLSIAATVGKPVINYVKTGVHDGFLIFMNPKFDREFMFQWLEMFREKWNRYGQPGSQVNLNSDIVKNQKIFIPSIEEQCAIGSYFSNLDNLINSYQEKISQLETLKKKLLQDMFI
;
A
#
# COMPACT_ATOMS: atom_id res chain seq x y z
N MET A 1 -5.27 -15.46 9.26
CA MET A 1 -6.46 -14.73 9.75
C MET A 1 -7.01 -13.81 8.66
N LEU A 2 -6.24 -12.89 8.12
CA LEU A 2 -6.67 -11.94 7.09
C LEU A 2 -7.45 -12.58 5.94
N SER A 3 -6.94 -13.66 5.34
CA SER A 3 -7.60 -14.34 4.22
C SER A 3 -8.97 -14.94 4.54
N LYS A 4 -9.30 -15.18 5.81
CA LYS A 4 -10.59 -15.70 6.25
C LYS A 4 -11.66 -14.62 6.43
N MET A 5 -11.24 -13.35 6.51
CA MET A 5 -12.12 -12.18 6.59
C MET A 5 -12.50 -11.62 5.21
N PHE A 6 -12.10 -12.31 4.15
CA PHE A 6 -12.55 -12.04 2.77
C PHE A 6 -13.18 -13.30 2.18
N PRO A 7 -14.25 -13.17 1.37
CA PRO A 7 -14.88 -14.31 0.73
C PRO A 7 -13.90 -15.13 -0.11
N LYS A 8 -13.99 -16.45 -0.03
CA LYS A 8 -13.29 -17.38 -0.92
C LYS A 8 -13.99 -17.44 -2.28
N ALA A 9 -13.30 -17.96 -3.28
CA ALA A 9 -13.88 -18.21 -4.59
C ALA A 9 -15.18 -19.05 -4.46
N GLY A 10 -16.26 -18.57 -5.08
CA GLY A 10 -17.58 -19.21 -5.02
C GLY A 10 -18.42 -18.88 -3.77
N HIS A 11 -17.93 -18.01 -2.90
CA HIS A 11 -18.67 -17.55 -1.72
C HIS A 11 -18.87 -16.01 -1.77
N THR A 12 -19.97 -15.55 -1.24
CA THR A 12 -20.34 -14.12 -1.14
C THR A 12 -20.16 -13.56 0.27
N VAL A 13 -19.85 -14.42 1.25
CA VAL A 13 -19.58 -14.05 2.65
C VAL A 13 -18.25 -14.59 3.12
N PRO A 14 -17.53 -13.87 4.00
CA PRO A 14 -16.27 -14.35 4.58
C PRO A 14 -16.51 -15.47 5.59
N GLU A 15 -15.46 -16.28 5.84
CA GLU A 15 -15.47 -17.34 6.87
C GLU A 15 -15.49 -16.75 8.30
N ILE A 16 -14.80 -15.63 8.50
CA ILE A 16 -14.78 -14.87 9.74
C ILE A 16 -15.29 -13.46 9.44
N ARG A 17 -16.28 -13.00 10.20
CA ARG A 17 -16.91 -11.69 10.06
C ARG A 17 -16.93 -10.97 11.40
N LEU A 18 -16.88 -9.67 11.38
CA LEU A 18 -17.05 -8.86 12.59
C LEU A 18 -18.51 -8.92 13.03
N ASP A 19 -18.74 -8.92 14.34
CA ASP A 19 -20.09 -8.94 14.92
C ASP A 19 -20.90 -7.72 14.47
N GLY A 20 -22.20 -7.94 14.26
CA GLY A 20 -23.15 -6.89 13.88
C GLY A 20 -23.28 -6.65 12.37
N PHE A 21 -22.52 -7.37 11.52
CA PHE A 21 -22.66 -7.30 10.06
C PHE A 21 -23.26 -8.58 9.49
N GLU A 22 -24.24 -8.41 8.60
CA GLU A 22 -24.99 -9.50 7.97
C GLU A 22 -25.14 -9.26 6.46
N GLY A 23 -25.72 -10.23 5.74
CA GLY A 23 -25.97 -10.15 4.31
C GLY A 23 -24.78 -10.54 3.45
N GLU A 24 -24.98 -10.60 2.16
CA GLU A 24 -24.00 -10.98 1.17
C GLU A 24 -23.17 -9.78 0.69
N TRP A 25 -21.89 -10.01 0.43
CA TRP A 25 -21.04 -9.02 -0.24
C TRP A 25 -21.32 -9.02 -1.74
N VAL A 26 -21.18 -7.86 -2.36
CA VAL A 26 -21.46 -7.66 -3.79
C VAL A 26 -20.18 -7.79 -4.61
N GLU A 27 -20.23 -8.57 -5.70
CA GLU A 27 -19.12 -8.66 -6.63
C GLU A 27 -19.03 -7.38 -7.48
N LYS A 28 -17.85 -6.78 -7.54
CA LYS A 28 -17.53 -5.60 -8.35
C LYS A 28 -16.18 -5.79 -9.03
N CYS A 29 -15.97 -5.14 -10.19
CA CYS A 29 -14.64 -4.91 -10.70
C CYS A 29 -13.98 -3.73 -9.99
N ILE A 30 -12.67 -3.78 -9.74
CA ILE A 30 -11.97 -2.66 -9.07
C ILE A 30 -12.12 -1.36 -9.86
N GLY A 31 -12.18 -1.41 -11.20
CA GLY A 31 -12.40 -0.25 -12.05
C GLY A 31 -13.78 0.41 -11.92
N GLU A 32 -14.77 -0.25 -11.33
CA GLU A 32 -16.07 0.36 -10.97
C GLU A 32 -15.98 1.14 -9.66
N LEU A 33 -14.94 0.82 -8.85
CA LEU A 33 -14.75 1.33 -7.49
C LEU A 33 -13.73 2.48 -7.42
N ALA A 34 -12.89 2.67 -8.43
CA ALA A 34 -11.94 3.77 -8.50
C ALA A 34 -11.42 3.99 -9.93
N ASP A 35 -10.98 5.20 -10.21
CA ASP A 35 -10.22 5.51 -11.42
C ASP A 35 -8.77 5.09 -11.20
N ILE A 36 -8.30 4.09 -11.97
CA ILE A 36 -6.93 3.59 -11.86
C ILE A 36 -6.05 4.33 -12.86
N VAL A 37 -5.12 5.13 -12.34
CA VAL A 37 -4.17 5.89 -13.15
C VAL A 37 -2.74 5.48 -12.83
N ARG A 38 -1.85 5.50 -13.83
CA ARG A 38 -0.44 5.21 -13.62
C ARG A 38 0.30 6.47 -13.17
N GLY A 39 1.26 6.34 -12.25
CA GLY A 39 2.22 7.38 -11.93
C GLY A 39 3.05 7.78 -13.16
N ALA A 40 3.87 8.82 -13.03
CA ALA A 40 4.71 9.31 -14.12
C ALA A 40 6.09 9.71 -13.59
N SER A 41 7.12 9.49 -14.42
CA SER A 41 8.50 9.83 -14.07
C SER A 41 9.10 10.82 -15.04
N PRO A 42 9.83 11.83 -14.58
CA PRO A 42 10.64 12.68 -15.46
C PRO A 42 11.73 11.85 -16.15
N ARG A 43 12.14 12.26 -17.34
CA ARG A 43 13.13 11.54 -18.15
C ARG A 43 14.28 12.46 -18.60
N PRO A 44 15.53 11.99 -18.58
CA PRO A 44 16.02 10.78 -17.91
C PRO A 44 15.96 10.95 -16.38
N ILE A 45 15.57 9.91 -15.64
CA ILE A 45 15.34 10.02 -14.18
C ILE A 45 16.61 10.34 -13.38
N GLN A 46 17.79 10.06 -13.94
CA GLN A 46 19.09 10.30 -13.31
C GLN A 46 19.51 11.78 -13.31
N ASP A 47 18.83 12.65 -14.06
CA ASP A 47 19.18 14.06 -14.14
C ASP A 47 18.92 14.73 -12.77
N PRO A 48 19.96 15.32 -12.13
CA PRO A 48 19.83 15.93 -10.80
C PRO A 48 18.81 17.07 -10.73
N LYS A 49 18.49 17.72 -11.83
CA LYS A 49 17.50 18.84 -11.87
C LYS A 49 16.12 18.44 -11.39
N TRP A 50 15.80 17.13 -11.40
CA TRP A 50 14.52 16.61 -10.96
C TRP A 50 14.37 16.54 -9.44
N PHE A 51 15.46 16.71 -8.70
CA PHE A 51 15.47 16.56 -7.26
C PHE A 51 15.93 17.85 -6.56
N ASP A 52 15.33 18.11 -5.38
CA ASP A 52 15.65 19.27 -4.55
C ASP A 52 15.34 18.92 -3.09
N SER A 53 16.36 18.86 -2.24
CA SER A 53 16.24 18.52 -0.83
C SER A 53 15.35 19.49 -0.03
N ASN A 54 15.17 20.72 -0.51
CA ASN A 54 14.32 21.74 0.11
C ASN A 54 12.85 21.64 -0.32
N SER A 55 12.52 20.76 -1.26
CA SER A 55 11.12 20.58 -1.69
C SER A 55 10.27 19.98 -0.57
N GLU A 56 8.98 20.36 -0.53
CA GLU A 56 8.01 19.73 0.37
C GLU A 56 7.46 18.40 -0.19
N ILE A 57 7.66 18.12 -1.47
CA ILE A 57 7.11 16.94 -2.14
C ILE A 57 8.16 15.82 -2.14
N GLY A 58 7.87 14.73 -1.45
CA GLY A 58 8.72 13.54 -1.47
C GLY A 58 8.63 12.79 -2.79
N TRP A 59 9.69 12.07 -3.16
CA TRP A 59 9.73 11.16 -4.31
C TRP A 59 9.68 9.72 -3.83
N LEU A 60 8.57 9.04 -4.10
CA LEU A 60 8.36 7.66 -3.65
C LEU A 60 9.25 6.68 -4.41
N ARG A 61 10.07 5.93 -3.69
CA ARG A 61 10.92 4.84 -4.21
C ARG A 61 10.43 3.49 -3.71
N ILE A 62 10.83 2.41 -4.38
CA ILE A 62 10.52 1.05 -3.95
C ILE A 62 11.15 0.71 -2.58
N SER A 63 12.33 1.26 -2.29
CA SER A 63 12.98 1.12 -0.98
C SER A 63 12.13 1.68 0.17
N ASP A 64 11.47 2.83 -0.05
CA ASP A 64 10.60 3.45 0.94
C ASP A 64 9.38 2.57 1.25
N VAL A 65 8.83 1.90 0.21
CA VAL A 65 7.72 0.94 0.36
C VAL A 65 8.13 -0.25 1.24
N THR A 66 9.32 -0.76 1.03
CA THR A 66 9.83 -1.92 1.79
C THR A 66 10.13 -1.56 3.24
N SER A 67 10.84 -0.44 3.47
CA SER A 67 11.27 0.00 4.81
C SER A 67 10.09 0.41 5.70
N GLN A 68 9.00 0.92 5.12
CA GLN A 68 7.81 1.40 5.84
C GLN A 68 6.59 0.48 5.64
N ASN A 69 6.80 -0.74 5.18
CA ASN A 69 5.76 -1.74 4.96
C ASN A 69 4.52 -1.23 4.20
N GLY A 70 4.74 -0.37 3.20
CA GLY A 70 3.68 0.23 2.39
C GLY A 70 2.94 1.39 3.04
N ARG A 71 3.28 1.81 4.26
CA ARG A 71 2.66 2.96 4.95
C ARG A 71 3.65 4.11 5.02
N ILE A 72 3.60 5.01 4.03
CA ILE A 72 4.64 6.02 3.79
C ILE A 72 4.40 7.27 4.64
N HIS A 73 5.16 7.40 5.70
CA HIS A 73 5.14 8.54 6.63
C HIS A 73 6.31 9.51 6.41
N SER A 74 7.35 9.07 5.71
CA SER A 74 8.50 9.91 5.37
C SER A 74 9.13 9.52 4.04
N LEU A 75 9.70 10.49 3.33
CA LEU A 75 10.42 10.29 2.08
C LEU A 75 11.70 11.14 2.11
N GLU A 76 12.84 10.48 2.02
CA GLU A 76 14.15 11.15 2.03
C GLU A 76 14.40 11.92 0.75
N GLN A 77 14.17 11.26 -0.40
CA GLN A 77 14.32 11.90 -1.69
C GLN A 77 13.12 12.80 -1.96
N LYS A 78 13.38 13.99 -2.47
CA LYS A 78 12.35 14.98 -2.76
C LYS A 78 12.45 15.44 -4.20
N ILE A 79 11.29 15.69 -4.83
CA ILE A 79 11.20 16.09 -6.23
C ILE A 79 11.15 17.60 -6.35
N SER A 80 11.96 18.17 -7.27
CA SER A 80 12.01 19.62 -7.53
C SER A 80 10.71 20.12 -8.17
N LYS A 81 10.49 21.44 -8.19
CA LYS A 81 9.33 22.04 -8.87
C LYS A 81 9.24 21.63 -10.34
N VAL A 82 10.36 21.60 -11.06
CA VAL A 82 10.40 21.17 -12.47
C VAL A 82 10.07 19.68 -12.61
N GLY A 83 10.52 18.85 -11.65
CA GLY A 83 10.20 17.43 -11.59
C GLY A 83 8.73 17.19 -11.31
N GLN A 84 8.09 18.01 -10.45
CA GLN A 84 6.65 17.91 -10.13
C GLN A 84 5.76 18.07 -11.36
N GLU A 85 6.16 18.88 -12.34
CA GLU A 85 5.44 19.05 -13.61
C GLU A 85 5.45 17.79 -14.49
N LYS A 86 6.37 16.85 -14.23
CA LYS A 86 6.58 15.62 -14.99
C LYS A 86 6.15 14.37 -14.26
N THR A 87 5.58 14.52 -13.07
CA THR A 87 5.08 13.39 -12.25
C THR A 87 3.63 13.67 -11.80
N ARG A 88 3.03 12.66 -11.16
CA ARG A 88 1.76 12.85 -10.45
C ARG A 88 2.04 13.17 -9.01
N VAL A 89 1.65 14.36 -8.57
CA VAL A 89 1.80 14.78 -7.18
C VAL A 89 0.49 14.54 -6.43
N LEU A 90 0.59 13.85 -5.29
CA LEU A 90 -0.50 13.62 -4.36
C LEU A 90 -0.27 14.48 -3.12
N THR A 91 -1.21 15.34 -2.79
CA THR A 91 -1.18 16.21 -1.60
C THR A 91 -1.94 15.62 -0.44
N GLU A 92 -2.84 14.67 -0.73
CA GLU A 92 -3.67 13.95 0.23
C GLU A 92 -3.32 12.46 0.23
N PRO A 93 -3.65 11.72 1.31
CA PRO A 93 -3.43 10.28 1.34
C PRO A 93 -4.24 9.52 0.29
N HIS A 94 -3.57 8.73 -0.52
CA HIS A 94 -4.15 7.86 -1.55
C HIS A 94 -3.67 6.42 -1.37
N LEU A 95 -4.46 5.49 -1.85
CA LEU A 95 -4.03 4.11 -2.04
C LEU A 95 -3.32 3.98 -3.38
N LEU A 96 -2.17 3.32 -3.36
CA LEU A 96 -1.36 3.00 -4.54
C LEU A 96 -1.11 1.49 -4.59
N LEU A 97 -0.72 1.00 -5.76
CA LEU A 97 -0.30 -0.39 -5.96
C LEU A 97 1.02 -0.42 -6.72
N SER A 98 2.04 -1.04 -6.15
CA SER A 98 3.32 -1.23 -6.83
C SER A 98 3.17 -2.22 -7.99
N ILE A 99 3.63 -1.84 -9.19
CA ILE A 99 3.64 -2.68 -10.40
C ILE A 99 5.07 -2.99 -10.89
N ALA A 100 6.08 -2.54 -10.15
CA ALA A 100 7.49 -2.77 -10.43
C ALA A 100 8.20 -3.24 -9.16
N ALA A 101 9.20 -4.12 -9.29
CA ALA A 101 9.99 -4.71 -8.22
C ALA A 101 9.17 -5.45 -7.15
N THR A 102 8.47 -4.76 -6.27
CA THR A 102 7.55 -5.35 -5.26
C THR A 102 6.12 -5.46 -5.80
N VAL A 103 5.93 -6.11 -6.93
CA VAL A 103 4.64 -6.19 -7.64
C VAL A 103 3.51 -6.62 -6.71
N GLY A 104 2.39 -5.91 -6.79
CA GLY A 104 1.18 -6.19 -6.01
C GLY A 104 1.22 -5.71 -4.56
N LYS A 105 2.30 -5.05 -4.11
CA LYS A 105 2.35 -4.46 -2.76
C LYS A 105 1.50 -3.18 -2.74
N PRO A 106 0.46 -3.11 -1.87
CA PRO A 106 -0.28 -1.87 -1.66
C PRO A 106 0.55 -0.84 -0.89
N VAL A 107 0.27 0.42 -1.14
CA VAL A 107 0.97 1.56 -0.53
C VAL A 107 -0.05 2.65 -0.21
N ILE A 108 0.06 3.25 0.98
CA ILE A 108 -0.67 4.47 1.34
C ILE A 108 0.37 5.56 1.62
N ASN A 109 0.27 6.70 0.93
CA ASN A 109 1.05 7.87 1.26
C ASN A 109 0.34 8.71 2.32
N TYR A 110 1.02 9.04 3.42
CA TYR A 110 0.54 9.97 4.45
C TYR A 110 1.24 11.33 4.37
N VAL A 111 2.17 11.48 3.43
CA VAL A 111 2.90 12.70 3.15
C VAL A 111 2.73 13.12 1.69
N LYS A 112 2.98 14.38 1.36
CA LYS A 112 2.94 14.88 -0.03
C LYS A 112 3.94 14.10 -0.89
N THR A 113 3.48 13.46 -1.95
CA THR A 113 4.23 12.44 -2.68
C THR A 113 4.17 12.63 -4.18
N GLY A 114 5.31 12.72 -4.84
CA GLY A 114 5.44 12.51 -6.28
C GLY A 114 5.52 11.00 -6.58
N VAL A 115 4.67 10.52 -7.48
CA VAL A 115 4.50 9.10 -7.76
C VAL A 115 5.06 8.73 -9.12
N HIS A 116 6.08 7.89 -9.16
CA HIS A 116 6.68 7.43 -10.41
C HIS A 116 5.84 6.34 -11.13
N ASP A 117 6.20 6.05 -12.35
CA ASP A 117 5.48 5.13 -13.27
C ASP A 117 5.53 3.65 -12.88
N GLY A 118 6.18 3.31 -11.78
CA GLY A 118 6.15 1.98 -11.16
C GLY A 118 4.96 1.74 -10.22
N PHE A 119 4.04 2.71 -10.11
CA PHE A 119 2.83 2.59 -9.29
C PHE A 119 1.57 2.90 -10.07
N LEU A 120 0.47 2.24 -9.67
CA LEU A 120 -0.90 2.65 -9.97
C LEU A 120 -1.46 3.41 -8.78
N ILE A 121 -2.32 4.38 -9.05
CA ILE A 121 -2.96 5.26 -8.06
C ILE A 121 -4.46 5.04 -8.17
N PHE A 122 -5.14 4.82 -7.05
CA PHE A 122 -6.59 4.72 -6.97
C PHE A 122 -7.18 6.10 -6.70
N MET A 123 -7.68 6.75 -7.75
CA MET A 123 -8.31 8.07 -7.68
C MET A 123 -9.83 7.92 -7.47
N ASN A 124 -10.45 8.91 -6.84
CA ASN A 124 -11.90 8.95 -6.61
C ASN A 124 -12.49 7.63 -6.05
N PRO A 125 -11.91 7.06 -4.98
CA PRO A 125 -12.30 5.76 -4.48
C PRO A 125 -13.72 5.76 -3.91
N LYS A 126 -14.49 4.72 -4.22
CA LYS A 126 -15.82 4.41 -3.67
C LYS A 126 -15.74 3.27 -2.65
N PHE A 127 -14.62 3.19 -1.95
CA PHE A 127 -14.32 2.17 -0.94
C PHE A 127 -13.52 2.79 0.21
N ASP A 128 -13.52 2.13 1.36
CA ASP A 128 -12.61 2.47 2.45
C ASP A 128 -11.15 2.10 2.08
N ARG A 129 -10.25 3.03 2.28
CA ARG A 129 -8.85 2.91 1.87
C ARG A 129 -8.10 1.81 2.62
N GLU A 130 -8.34 1.70 3.93
CA GLU A 130 -7.69 0.70 4.77
C GLU A 130 -8.22 -0.70 4.46
N PHE A 131 -9.54 -0.85 4.24
CA PHE A 131 -10.13 -2.10 3.77
C PHE A 131 -9.50 -2.57 2.47
N MET A 132 -9.39 -1.68 1.47
CA MET A 132 -8.82 -2.04 0.18
C MET A 132 -7.31 -2.32 0.26
N PHE A 133 -6.58 -1.63 1.15
CA PHE A 133 -5.19 -1.94 1.44
C PHE A 133 -5.05 -3.39 1.93
N GLN A 134 -5.87 -3.81 2.89
CA GLN A 134 -5.84 -5.16 3.43
C GLN A 134 -6.24 -6.21 2.39
N TRP A 135 -7.23 -5.90 1.56
CA TRP A 135 -7.62 -6.78 0.47
C TRP A 135 -6.47 -6.97 -0.54
N LEU A 136 -5.82 -5.90 -0.96
CA LEU A 136 -4.69 -5.95 -1.88
C LEU A 136 -3.50 -6.71 -1.28
N GLU A 137 -3.24 -6.56 0.02
CA GLU A 137 -2.19 -7.30 0.72
C GLU A 137 -2.49 -8.81 0.74
N MET A 138 -3.73 -9.19 1.07
CA MET A 138 -4.20 -10.58 1.01
C MET A 138 -4.13 -11.14 -0.43
N PHE A 139 -4.43 -10.32 -1.43
CA PHE A 139 -4.49 -10.73 -2.82
C PHE A 139 -3.11 -10.76 -3.51
N ARG A 140 -2.07 -10.24 -2.86
CA ARG A 140 -0.76 -9.97 -3.45
C ARG A 140 -0.16 -11.16 -4.21
N GLU A 141 -0.14 -12.33 -3.60
CA GLU A 141 0.42 -13.53 -4.25
C GLU A 141 -0.39 -13.97 -5.47
N LYS A 142 -1.68 -13.65 -5.50
CA LYS A 142 -2.55 -14.02 -6.61
C LYS A 142 -2.27 -13.22 -7.88
N TRP A 143 -1.58 -12.08 -7.80
CA TRP A 143 -1.14 -11.35 -8.99
C TRP A 143 -0.14 -12.15 -9.83
N ASN A 144 0.58 -13.13 -9.25
CA ASN A 144 1.53 -13.98 -9.96
C ASN A 144 0.89 -14.75 -11.11
N ARG A 145 -0.41 -15.03 -11.08
CA ARG A 145 -1.15 -15.69 -12.19
C ARG A 145 -1.17 -14.90 -13.50
N TYR A 146 -0.89 -13.60 -13.45
CA TYR A 146 -0.80 -12.75 -14.63
C TYR A 146 0.61 -12.70 -15.23
N GLY A 147 1.59 -13.37 -14.62
CA GLY A 147 2.94 -13.57 -15.15
C GLY A 147 3.07 -14.90 -15.87
N GLN A 148 4.04 -14.98 -16.79
CA GLN A 148 4.44 -16.29 -17.33
C GLN A 148 5.40 -16.98 -16.33
N PRO A 149 5.43 -18.33 -16.27
CA PRO A 149 6.38 -19.05 -15.44
C PRO A 149 7.83 -18.58 -15.69
N GLY A 150 8.52 -18.15 -14.63
CA GLY A 150 9.90 -17.64 -14.72
C GLY A 150 10.05 -16.22 -15.22
N SER A 151 8.97 -15.49 -15.53
CA SER A 151 9.00 -14.07 -15.90
C SER A 151 8.46 -13.16 -14.79
N GLN A 152 8.93 -11.92 -14.77
CA GLN A 152 8.37 -10.91 -13.89
C GLN A 152 6.93 -10.59 -14.29
N VAL A 153 6.03 -10.53 -13.30
CA VAL A 153 4.63 -10.15 -13.51
C VAL A 153 4.59 -8.73 -14.07
N ASN A 154 3.94 -8.55 -15.22
CA ASN A 154 3.71 -7.23 -15.81
C ASN A 154 2.29 -6.76 -15.45
N LEU A 155 2.13 -6.30 -14.22
CA LEU A 155 0.87 -5.75 -13.74
C LEU A 155 0.63 -4.37 -14.34
N ASN A 156 -0.55 -4.16 -14.91
CA ASN A 156 -0.95 -2.89 -15.52
C ASN A 156 -2.35 -2.46 -15.06
N SER A 157 -2.76 -1.25 -15.45
CA SER A 157 -4.06 -0.68 -15.04
C SER A 157 -5.25 -1.53 -15.47
N ASP A 158 -5.20 -2.16 -16.64
CA ASP A 158 -6.35 -2.90 -17.19
C ASP A 158 -6.54 -4.23 -16.44
N ILE A 159 -5.44 -4.90 -16.09
CA ILE A 159 -5.48 -6.11 -15.24
C ILE A 159 -6.11 -5.76 -13.88
N VAL A 160 -5.68 -4.64 -13.27
CA VAL A 160 -6.20 -4.23 -11.96
C VAL A 160 -7.66 -3.80 -12.05
N LYS A 161 -8.04 -3.02 -13.07
CA LYS A 161 -9.44 -2.59 -13.29
C LYS A 161 -10.39 -3.78 -13.43
N ASN A 162 -9.98 -4.81 -14.15
CA ASN A 162 -10.80 -5.99 -14.43
C ASN A 162 -10.78 -7.03 -13.31
N GLN A 163 -9.97 -6.82 -12.26
CA GLN A 163 -9.95 -7.73 -11.12
C GLN A 163 -11.26 -7.61 -10.34
N LYS A 164 -11.94 -8.74 -10.14
CA LYS A 164 -13.14 -8.84 -9.33
C LYS A 164 -12.81 -8.92 -7.84
N ILE A 165 -13.63 -8.25 -7.06
CA ILE A 165 -13.60 -8.25 -5.60
C ILE A 165 -15.02 -8.38 -5.08
N PHE A 166 -15.24 -9.12 -4.00
CA PHE A 166 -16.44 -9.02 -3.18
C PHE A 166 -16.26 -7.88 -2.18
N ILE A 167 -17.25 -6.97 -2.12
CA ILE A 167 -17.18 -5.77 -1.30
C ILE A 167 -18.45 -5.63 -0.44
N PRO A 168 -18.35 -5.40 0.88
CA PRO A 168 -19.47 -5.18 1.77
C PRO A 168 -19.95 -3.73 1.73
N SER A 169 -20.89 -3.38 2.62
CA SER A 169 -21.27 -1.99 2.87
C SER A 169 -20.07 -1.14 3.32
N ILE A 170 -20.14 0.17 3.14
CA ILE A 170 -19.05 1.07 3.50
C ILE A 170 -18.75 1.05 5.01
N GLU A 171 -19.79 0.86 5.83
CA GLU A 171 -19.69 0.75 7.29
C GLU A 171 -18.88 -0.48 7.68
N GLU A 172 -19.14 -1.64 7.04
CA GLU A 172 -18.37 -2.86 7.29
C GLU A 172 -16.93 -2.73 6.77
N GLN A 173 -16.72 -2.09 5.62
CA GLN A 173 -15.38 -1.79 5.13
C GLN A 173 -14.58 -0.96 6.15
N CYS A 174 -15.16 0.12 6.67
CA CYS A 174 -14.53 0.98 7.68
C CYS A 174 -14.22 0.19 8.96
N ALA A 175 -15.13 -0.68 9.40
CA ALA A 175 -14.91 -1.53 10.58
C ALA A 175 -13.74 -2.50 10.37
N ILE A 176 -13.69 -3.18 9.22
CA ILE A 176 -12.59 -4.10 8.87
C ILE A 176 -11.27 -3.33 8.74
N GLY A 177 -11.26 -2.20 8.03
CA GLY A 177 -10.08 -1.36 7.87
C GLY A 177 -9.53 -0.88 9.20
N SER A 178 -10.39 -0.39 10.10
CA SER A 178 -10.03 0.06 11.44
C SER A 178 -9.50 -1.09 12.30
N TYR A 179 -10.12 -2.26 12.23
CA TYR A 179 -9.67 -3.44 12.97
C TYR A 179 -8.21 -3.80 12.63
N PHE A 180 -7.87 -3.88 11.33
CA PHE A 180 -6.52 -4.21 10.90
C PHE A 180 -5.53 -3.06 11.15
N SER A 181 -5.92 -1.80 10.94
CA SER A 181 -5.09 -0.65 11.29
C SER A 181 -4.70 -0.66 12.77
N ASN A 182 -5.64 -0.99 13.65
CA ASN A 182 -5.36 -1.09 15.09
C ASN A 182 -4.40 -2.24 15.40
N LEU A 183 -4.54 -3.40 14.72
CA LEU A 183 -3.59 -4.50 14.86
C LEU A 183 -2.19 -4.13 14.35
N ASP A 184 -2.08 -3.48 13.20
CA ASP A 184 -0.81 -3.01 12.66
C ASP A 184 -0.11 -2.04 13.64
N ASN A 185 -0.85 -1.08 14.19
CA ASN A 185 -0.34 -0.14 15.19
C ASN A 185 0.15 -0.85 16.46
N LEU A 186 -0.60 -1.86 16.92
CA LEU A 186 -0.21 -2.65 18.08
C LEU A 186 1.07 -3.47 17.82
N ILE A 187 1.16 -4.09 16.66
CA ILE A 187 2.36 -4.84 16.23
C ILE A 187 3.56 -3.92 16.19
N ASN A 188 3.44 -2.75 15.55
CA ASN A 188 4.52 -1.77 15.45
C ASN A 188 4.98 -1.30 16.84
N SER A 189 4.04 -0.99 17.74
CA SER A 189 4.35 -0.60 19.12
C SER A 189 5.13 -1.67 19.88
N TYR A 190 4.75 -2.95 19.72
CA TYR A 190 5.50 -4.05 20.34
C TYR A 190 6.87 -4.26 19.71
N GLN A 191 7.02 -4.10 18.39
CA GLN A 191 8.30 -4.20 17.70
C GLN A 191 9.29 -3.10 18.18
N GLU A 192 8.80 -1.86 18.33
CA GLU A 192 9.60 -0.76 18.89
C GLU A 192 10.04 -1.07 20.33
N LYS A 193 9.14 -1.59 21.16
CA LYS A 193 9.44 -1.96 22.54
C LYS A 193 10.48 -3.07 22.63
N ILE A 194 10.40 -4.08 21.77
CA ILE A 194 11.39 -5.14 21.67
C ILE A 194 12.75 -4.56 21.30
N SER A 195 12.83 -3.70 20.27
CA SER A 195 14.08 -3.06 19.85
C SER A 195 14.72 -2.21 20.96
N GLN A 196 13.91 -1.47 21.73
CA GLN A 196 14.38 -0.71 22.90
C GLN A 196 14.96 -1.63 23.97
N LEU A 197 14.29 -2.74 24.29
CA LEU A 197 14.75 -3.72 25.28
C LEU A 197 16.03 -4.42 24.83
N GLU A 198 16.16 -4.76 23.56
CA GLU A 198 17.39 -5.33 22.99
C GLU A 198 18.57 -4.36 23.10
N THR A 199 18.32 -3.08 22.82
CA THR A 199 19.33 -2.01 22.94
C THR A 199 19.77 -1.83 24.38
N LEU A 200 18.81 -1.80 25.33
CA LEU A 200 19.10 -1.72 26.75
C LEU A 200 19.90 -2.94 27.24
N LYS A 201 19.47 -4.15 26.84
CA LYS A 201 20.20 -5.38 27.15
C LYS A 201 21.63 -5.33 26.66
N LYS A 202 21.87 -4.89 25.43
CA LYS A 202 23.22 -4.75 24.87
C LYS A 202 24.07 -3.77 25.67
N LYS A 203 23.49 -2.63 26.06
CA LYS A 203 24.20 -1.63 26.90
C LYS A 203 24.57 -2.21 28.26
N LEU A 204 23.62 -2.84 28.96
CA LEU A 204 23.88 -3.45 30.27
C LEU A 204 24.95 -4.53 30.21
N LEU A 205 24.95 -5.37 29.17
CA LEU A 205 26.00 -6.38 28.97
C LEU A 205 27.37 -5.73 28.75
N GLN A 206 27.46 -4.63 27.99
CA GLN A 206 28.72 -3.91 27.80
C GLN A 206 29.22 -3.33 29.12
N ASP A 207 28.33 -2.74 29.93
CA ASP A 207 28.69 -2.14 31.23
C ASP A 207 29.10 -3.18 32.29
N MET A 208 28.68 -4.47 32.12
CA MET A 208 29.04 -5.56 33.06
C MET A 208 30.41 -6.19 32.77
N PHE A 209 30.96 -6.00 31.57
CA PHE A 209 32.24 -6.61 31.14
C PHE A 209 33.36 -5.58 30.91
N ILE A 210 33.18 -4.36 31.41
CA ILE A 210 34.25 -3.38 31.57
C ILE A 210 34.70 -3.39 33.04
#